data_bd0325e70c492ffd4a1eaaae9fa17710
#
_entry.id   bd0325e70c492ffd4a1eaaae9fa17710
#
_cell.length_a   1.000
_cell.length_b   1.000
_cell.length_c   1.000
_cell.angle_alpha   90.00
_cell.angle_beta   90.00
_cell.angle_gamma   90.00
#
_symmetry.space_group_name_H-M   'P 1'
#
loop_
_entity.id
_entity.type
_entity.pdbx_description
1 polymer ?
#
loop_
_entity_poly.entity_id
_entity_poly.type
_entity_poly.pdbx_seq_one_letter_code
_entity_poly.pdbx_strand_id
1 'polypeptide(L)'
;DALGRALRSGAWPAAVAYLEARPAGPSLGAESIKQGLISMIAGLIFVAGFMLFYYRLSGLNAVIALILNLVILMAGLAAFNATLTLPGIAGVILGIGMAVDANVLVFERIRDELRAGRTAYGSMETGFSKAIVTILDTHVTTIVSAAILYLFGTGPIRGFAVTLIIGLLAN
;
A
#
# COMPACT_ATOMS: atom_id res chain seq x y z
N ASP A 1 8.35 -43.70 -7.09
CA ASP A 1 7.09 -44.46 -7.08
C ASP A 1 6.70 -45.09 -5.73
N ALA A 2 7.64 -45.24 -4.75
CA ALA A 2 7.34 -45.70 -3.40
C ALA A 2 6.45 -44.69 -2.64
N LEU A 3 6.72 -43.39 -2.78
CA LEU A 3 5.94 -42.31 -2.18
C LEU A 3 4.49 -42.28 -2.69
N GLY A 4 4.29 -42.49 -4.01
CA GLY A 4 2.96 -42.54 -4.60
C GLY A 4 2.13 -43.76 -4.16
N ARG A 5 2.77 -44.88 -3.85
CA ARG A 5 2.10 -46.07 -3.28
C ARG A 5 1.76 -45.85 -1.80
N ALA A 6 2.67 -45.26 -0.99
CA ALA A 6 2.43 -44.94 0.39
C ALA A 6 1.27 -43.92 0.54
N LEU A 7 1.19 -42.91 -0.33
CA LEU A 7 0.09 -41.94 -0.36
C LEU A 7 -1.25 -42.56 -0.69
N ARG A 8 -1.28 -43.55 -1.62
CA ARG A 8 -2.51 -44.26 -2.02
C ARG A 8 -2.99 -45.29 -0.99
N SER A 9 -2.06 -45.88 -0.23
CA SER A 9 -2.40 -46.85 0.80
C SER A 9 -2.88 -46.25 2.10
N GLY A 10 -2.75 -44.89 2.27
CA GLY A 10 -3.07 -44.20 3.52
C GLY A 10 -2.15 -44.57 4.69
N ALA A 11 -1.13 -45.39 4.45
CA ALA A 11 -0.17 -45.79 5.47
C ALA A 11 0.99 -44.76 5.54
N TRP A 12 0.89 -43.81 6.45
CA TRP A 12 1.96 -42.85 6.72
C TRP A 12 2.98 -43.48 7.65
N PRO A 13 4.30 -43.40 7.36
CA PRO A 13 5.33 -43.95 8.23
C PRO A 13 5.53 -43.20 9.56
N ALA A 14 4.81 -42.10 9.75
CA ALA A 14 4.80 -41.30 10.99
C ALA A 14 3.40 -40.76 11.25
N ALA A 15 3.06 -40.51 12.52
CA ALA A 15 1.81 -39.86 12.88
C ALA A 15 1.79 -38.43 12.31
N VAL A 16 0.86 -38.14 11.41
CA VAL A 16 0.67 -36.81 10.80
C VAL A 16 -0.38 -36.07 11.62
N ALA A 17 0.02 -34.97 12.25
CA ALA A 17 -0.90 -34.05 12.91
C ALA A 17 -1.25 -32.93 11.93
N TYR A 18 -2.54 -32.62 11.75
CA TYR A 18 -2.97 -31.45 11.00
C TYR A 18 -2.56 -30.18 11.76
N LEU A 19 -1.54 -29.47 11.28
CA LEU A 19 -1.10 -28.19 11.86
C LEU A 19 -2.04 -27.06 11.46
N GLU A 20 -2.56 -27.10 10.25
CA GLU A 20 -3.53 -26.10 9.75
C GLU A 20 -4.29 -26.68 8.56
N ALA A 21 -5.61 -26.65 8.63
CA ALA A 21 -6.49 -26.92 7.49
C ALA A 21 -7.29 -25.65 7.19
N ARG A 22 -6.94 -24.94 6.12
CA ARG A 22 -7.74 -23.82 5.60
C ARG A 22 -8.53 -24.30 4.38
N PRO A 23 -9.79 -24.63 4.50
CA PRO A 23 -10.63 -24.90 3.35
C PRO A 23 -10.92 -23.56 2.62
N ALA A 24 -10.00 -23.15 1.76
CA ALA A 24 -10.21 -22.00 0.88
C ALA A 24 -10.87 -22.48 -0.42
N GLY A 25 -12.17 -22.43 -0.50
CA GLY A 25 -12.90 -22.64 -1.76
C GLY A 25 -12.67 -21.45 -2.72
N PRO A 26 -12.69 -21.67 -4.06
CA PRO A 26 -12.53 -20.60 -5.06
C PRO A 26 -13.52 -19.44 -4.88
N SER A 27 -14.71 -19.72 -4.37
CA SER A 27 -15.78 -18.75 -4.10
C SER A 27 -15.43 -17.80 -2.95
N LEU A 28 -14.78 -18.28 -1.88
CA LEU A 28 -14.38 -17.45 -0.74
C LEU A 28 -13.26 -16.47 -1.15
N GLY A 29 -12.33 -16.90 -2.00
CA GLY A 29 -11.29 -16.03 -2.54
C GLY A 29 -11.85 -14.91 -3.41
N ALA A 30 -12.77 -15.23 -4.32
CA ALA A 30 -13.40 -14.26 -5.21
C ALA A 30 -14.24 -13.22 -4.44
N GLU A 31 -15.00 -13.64 -3.43
CA GLU A 31 -15.80 -12.74 -2.60
C GLU A 31 -14.91 -11.80 -1.77
N SER A 32 -13.82 -12.31 -1.19
CA SER A 32 -12.86 -11.50 -0.43
C SER A 32 -12.16 -10.46 -1.31
N ILE A 33 -11.78 -10.81 -2.54
CA ILE A 33 -11.20 -9.86 -3.51
C ILE A 33 -12.21 -8.78 -3.88
N LYS A 34 -13.46 -9.16 -4.15
CA LYS A 34 -14.54 -8.22 -4.48
C LYS A 34 -14.78 -7.22 -3.35
N GLN A 35 -14.88 -7.70 -2.11
CA GLN A 35 -15.04 -6.85 -0.93
C GLN A 35 -13.82 -5.94 -0.72
N GLY A 36 -12.60 -6.45 -0.93
CA GLY A 36 -11.37 -5.66 -0.89
C GLY A 36 -11.37 -4.53 -1.92
N LEU A 37 -11.78 -4.80 -3.16
CA LEU A 37 -11.89 -3.77 -4.21
C LEU A 37 -12.96 -2.73 -3.91
N ILE A 38 -14.12 -3.13 -3.40
CA ILE A 38 -15.18 -2.21 -2.98
C ILE A 38 -14.66 -1.30 -1.86
N SER A 39 -13.99 -1.87 -0.86
CA SER A 39 -13.41 -1.10 0.26
C SER A 39 -12.34 -0.12 -0.21
N MET A 40 -11.51 -0.52 -1.18
CA MET A 40 -10.50 0.34 -1.79
C MET A 40 -11.13 1.53 -2.50
N ILE A 41 -12.16 1.30 -3.32
CA ILE A 41 -12.87 2.37 -4.04
C ILE A 41 -13.59 3.30 -3.05
N ALA A 42 -14.26 2.75 -2.05
CA ALA A 42 -14.93 3.53 -1.02
C ALA A 42 -13.94 4.40 -0.23
N GLY A 43 -12.79 3.84 0.16
CA GLY A 43 -11.70 4.56 0.82
C GLY A 43 -11.13 5.69 -0.06
N LEU A 44 -10.90 5.41 -1.35
CA LEU A 44 -10.42 6.40 -2.30
C LEU A 44 -11.39 7.57 -2.45
N ILE A 45 -12.69 7.30 -2.60
CA ILE A 45 -13.73 8.33 -2.71
C ILE A 45 -13.80 9.16 -1.43
N PHE A 46 -13.76 8.51 -0.26
CA PHE A 46 -13.80 9.18 1.03
C PHE A 46 -12.59 10.11 1.22
N VAL A 47 -11.39 9.63 0.94
CA VAL A 47 -10.15 10.40 1.05
C VAL A 47 -10.13 11.55 0.04
N ALA A 48 -10.49 11.31 -1.22
CA ALA A 48 -10.59 12.36 -2.24
C ALA A 48 -11.62 13.44 -1.86
N GLY A 49 -12.79 13.02 -1.39
CA GLY A 49 -13.83 13.93 -0.90
C GLY A 49 -13.35 14.78 0.28
N PHE A 50 -12.69 14.18 1.27
CA PHE A 50 -12.11 14.89 2.39
C PHE A 50 -11.04 15.90 1.93
N MET A 51 -10.14 15.51 1.04
CA MET A 51 -9.10 16.40 0.51
C MET A 51 -9.68 17.60 -0.23
N LEU A 52 -10.68 17.39 -1.08
CA LEU A 52 -11.36 18.48 -1.79
C LEU A 52 -12.12 19.41 -0.86
N PHE A 53 -12.77 18.86 0.17
CA PHE A 53 -13.51 19.65 1.14
C PHE A 53 -12.60 20.49 2.04
N TYR A 54 -11.56 19.89 2.60
CA TYR A 54 -10.68 20.54 3.58
C TYR A 54 -9.59 21.41 2.94
N TYR A 55 -8.90 20.92 1.90
CA TYR A 55 -7.79 21.60 1.24
C TYR A 55 -8.18 22.35 -0.02
N ARG A 56 -9.42 22.24 -0.48
CA ARG A 56 -9.96 22.94 -1.66
C ARG A 56 -9.06 22.75 -2.90
N LEU A 57 -8.48 23.85 -3.46
CA LEU A 57 -7.62 23.79 -4.63
C LEU A 57 -6.33 22.97 -4.41
N SER A 58 -5.71 23.06 -3.24
CA SER A 58 -4.56 22.20 -2.91
C SER A 58 -4.99 20.72 -2.82
N GLY A 59 -6.21 20.45 -2.34
CA GLY A 59 -6.79 19.10 -2.34
C GLY A 59 -6.97 18.53 -3.74
N LEU A 60 -7.29 19.35 -4.75
CA LEU A 60 -7.37 18.90 -6.13
C LEU A 60 -6.01 18.38 -6.64
N ASN A 61 -4.92 19.10 -6.34
CA ASN A 61 -3.58 18.65 -6.69
C ASN A 61 -3.24 17.31 -6.02
N ALA A 62 -3.59 17.14 -4.74
CA ALA A 62 -3.38 15.89 -4.02
C ALA A 62 -4.20 14.73 -4.60
N VAL A 63 -5.44 14.97 -5.03
CA VAL A 63 -6.28 13.95 -5.69
C VAL A 63 -5.68 13.54 -7.04
N ILE A 64 -5.19 14.50 -7.83
CA ILE A 64 -4.50 14.19 -9.09
C ILE A 64 -3.25 13.37 -8.84
N ALA A 65 -2.42 13.77 -7.88
CA ALA A 65 -1.22 13.03 -7.48
C ALA A 65 -1.56 11.59 -7.02
N LEU A 66 -2.64 11.43 -6.25
CA LEU A 66 -3.12 10.13 -5.79
C LEU A 66 -3.55 9.23 -6.96
N ILE A 67 -4.25 9.77 -7.95
CA ILE A 67 -4.64 9.01 -9.14
C ILE A 67 -3.40 8.58 -9.93
N LEU A 68 -2.44 9.49 -10.12
CA LEU A 68 -1.18 9.19 -10.79
C LEU A 68 -0.38 8.11 -10.03
N ASN A 69 -0.29 8.23 -8.71
CA ASN A 69 0.34 7.21 -7.86
C ASN A 69 -0.29 5.83 -8.08
N LEU A 70 -1.63 5.74 -8.09
CA LEU A 70 -2.34 4.49 -8.37
C LEU A 70 -2.04 3.92 -9.75
N VAL A 71 -1.99 4.76 -10.78
CA VAL A 71 -1.65 4.35 -12.15
C VAL A 71 -0.22 3.81 -12.20
N ILE A 72 0.74 4.52 -11.60
CA ILE A 72 2.15 4.10 -11.55
C ILE A 72 2.29 2.79 -10.74
N LEU A 73 1.59 2.66 -9.62
CA LEU A 73 1.54 1.43 -8.83
C LEU A 73 1.04 0.24 -9.66
N MET A 74 -0.08 0.41 -10.37
CA MET A 74 -0.62 -0.66 -11.22
C MET A 74 0.33 -1.01 -12.37
N ALA A 75 0.92 -0.01 -13.00
CA ALA A 75 1.94 -0.21 -14.04
C ALA A 75 3.17 -0.93 -13.49
N GLY A 76 3.63 -0.58 -12.30
CA GLY A 76 4.75 -1.25 -11.62
C GLY A 76 4.43 -2.72 -11.31
N LEU A 77 3.25 -3.01 -10.74
CA LEU A 77 2.84 -4.38 -10.49
C LEU A 77 2.78 -5.21 -11.78
N ALA A 78 2.27 -4.64 -12.87
CA ALA A 78 2.22 -5.29 -14.17
C ALA A 78 3.63 -5.52 -14.76
N ALA A 79 4.52 -4.54 -14.67
CA ALA A 79 5.89 -4.63 -15.19
C ALA A 79 6.71 -5.72 -14.49
N PHE A 80 6.51 -5.90 -13.19
CA PHE A 80 7.19 -6.94 -12.40
C PHE A 80 6.44 -8.28 -12.38
N ASN A 81 5.34 -8.43 -13.15
CA ASN A 81 4.47 -9.61 -13.12
C ASN A 81 4.06 -9.98 -11.68
N ALA A 82 3.90 -8.99 -10.81
CA ALA A 82 3.52 -9.20 -9.43
C ALA A 82 2.05 -9.58 -9.32
N THR A 83 1.76 -10.67 -8.62
CA THR A 83 0.36 -11.09 -8.39
C THR A 83 -0.25 -10.26 -7.29
N LEU A 84 -1.41 -9.66 -7.57
CA LEU A 84 -2.17 -8.93 -6.56
C LEU A 84 -2.85 -9.95 -5.63
N THR A 85 -2.26 -10.16 -4.47
CA THR A 85 -2.80 -11.01 -3.40
C THR A 85 -3.79 -10.24 -2.54
N LEU A 86 -4.60 -10.93 -1.72
CA LEU A 86 -5.51 -10.27 -0.78
C LEU A 86 -4.77 -9.30 0.18
N PRO A 87 -3.64 -9.67 0.81
CA PRO A 87 -2.80 -8.72 1.53
C PRO A 87 -2.20 -7.62 0.64
N GLY A 88 -1.95 -7.91 -0.65
CA GLY A 88 -1.51 -6.89 -1.62
C GLY A 88 -2.57 -5.80 -1.83
N ILE A 89 -3.86 -6.14 -1.88
CA ILE A 89 -4.96 -5.16 -1.91
C ILE A 89 -4.93 -4.28 -0.65
N ALA A 90 -4.71 -4.87 0.53
CA ALA A 90 -4.53 -4.10 1.76
C ALA A 90 -3.32 -3.16 1.68
N GLY A 91 -2.23 -3.59 1.02
CA GLY A 91 -1.06 -2.75 0.73
C GLY A 91 -1.39 -1.56 -0.17
N VAL A 92 -2.24 -1.74 -1.19
CA VAL A 92 -2.74 -0.62 -2.02
C VAL A 92 -3.52 0.38 -1.17
N ILE A 93 -4.45 -0.10 -0.34
CA ILE A 93 -5.27 0.76 0.53
C ILE A 93 -4.39 1.57 1.49
N LEU A 94 -3.41 0.91 2.11
CA LEU A 94 -2.44 1.58 2.97
C LEU A 94 -1.61 2.61 2.18
N GLY A 95 -1.16 2.26 0.96
CA GLY A 95 -0.43 3.14 0.06
C GLY A 95 -1.19 4.41 -0.31
N ILE A 96 -2.50 4.30 -0.56
CA ILE A 96 -3.39 5.45 -0.78
C ILE A 96 -3.34 6.42 0.40
N GLY A 97 -3.43 5.91 1.63
CA GLY A 97 -3.34 6.74 2.84
C GLY A 97 -2.00 7.46 2.95
N MET A 98 -0.90 6.75 2.73
CA MET A 98 0.45 7.33 2.82
C MET A 98 0.74 8.35 1.70
N ALA A 99 0.23 8.12 0.49
CA ALA A 99 0.38 9.06 -0.61
C ALA A 99 -0.34 10.39 -0.34
N VAL A 100 -1.52 10.33 0.26
CA VAL A 100 -2.25 11.54 0.67
C VAL A 100 -1.54 12.23 1.83
N ASP A 101 -1.04 11.47 2.82
CA ASP A 101 -0.36 12.00 3.99
C ASP A 101 0.90 12.81 3.61
N ALA A 102 1.67 12.37 2.62
CA ALA A 102 2.80 13.11 2.09
C ALA A 102 2.37 14.48 1.54
N ASN A 103 1.30 14.57 0.77
CA ASN A 103 0.76 15.83 0.26
C ASN A 103 0.24 16.73 1.39
N VAL A 104 -0.48 16.15 2.36
CA VAL A 104 -1.00 16.86 3.54
C VAL A 104 0.16 17.47 4.35
N LEU A 105 1.23 16.70 4.56
CA LEU A 105 2.40 17.18 5.29
C LEU A 105 3.03 18.41 4.61
N VAL A 106 3.15 18.40 3.29
CA VAL A 106 3.65 19.57 2.52
C VAL A 106 2.72 20.76 2.73
N PHE A 107 1.39 20.58 2.60
CA PHE A 107 0.43 21.67 2.73
C PHE A 107 0.42 22.26 4.14
N GLU A 108 0.47 21.43 5.18
CA GLU A 108 0.49 21.93 6.55
C GLU A 108 1.82 22.62 6.89
N ARG A 109 2.97 22.11 6.40
CA ARG A 109 4.25 22.80 6.58
C ARG A 109 4.28 24.19 5.92
N ILE A 110 3.72 24.31 4.70
CA ILE A 110 3.57 25.61 4.02
C ILE A 110 2.65 26.53 4.82
N ARG A 111 1.55 26.00 5.34
CA ARG A 111 0.59 26.75 6.17
C ARG A 111 1.22 27.26 7.47
N ASP A 112 2.03 26.45 8.11
CA ASP A 112 2.76 26.83 9.33
C ASP A 112 3.76 27.98 9.08
N GLU A 113 4.51 27.92 7.96
CA GLU A 113 5.42 28.99 7.58
C GLU A 113 4.68 30.30 7.23
N LEU A 114 3.51 30.22 6.60
CA LEU A 114 2.65 31.37 6.35
C LEU A 114 2.14 31.99 7.65
N ARG A 115 1.73 31.17 8.62
CA ARG A 115 1.30 31.64 9.96
C ARG A 115 2.45 32.28 10.74
N ALA A 116 3.68 31.84 10.50
CA ALA A 116 4.89 32.46 11.08
C ALA A 116 5.24 33.81 10.45
N GLY A 117 4.43 34.35 9.52
CA GLY A 117 4.58 35.68 8.92
C GLY A 117 5.56 35.73 7.74
N ARG A 118 5.94 34.57 7.15
CA ARG A 118 6.77 34.54 5.95
C ARG A 118 5.96 34.92 4.71
N THR A 119 6.67 35.37 3.66
CA THR A 119 6.06 35.60 2.36
C THR A 119 5.53 34.31 1.77
N ALA A 120 4.53 34.38 0.87
CA ALA A 120 3.95 33.19 0.23
C ALA A 120 5.02 32.33 -0.46
N TYR A 121 5.94 32.95 -1.21
CA TYR A 121 7.03 32.25 -1.88
C TYR A 121 8.01 31.60 -0.89
N GLY A 122 8.47 32.34 0.12
CA GLY A 122 9.35 31.81 1.16
C GLY A 122 8.73 30.69 2.00
N SER A 123 7.41 30.74 2.20
CA SER A 123 6.66 29.68 2.89
C SER A 123 6.59 28.41 2.06
N MET A 124 6.39 28.53 0.75
CA MET A 124 6.40 27.38 -0.16
C MET A 124 7.77 26.69 -0.19
N GLU A 125 8.85 27.46 -0.39
CA GLU A 125 10.20 26.94 -0.45
C GLU A 125 10.62 26.27 0.86
N THR A 126 10.44 26.95 1.99
CA THR A 126 10.84 26.42 3.30
C THR A 126 9.95 25.28 3.74
N GLY A 127 8.62 25.38 3.54
CA GLY A 127 7.67 24.36 3.92
C GLY A 127 7.90 23.07 3.13
N PHE A 128 8.10 23.16 1.82
CA PHE A 128 8.43 22.00 0.99
C PHE A 128 9.76 21.36 1.40
N SER A 129 10.82 22.16 1.57
CA SER A 129 12.12 21.65 1.99
C SER A 129 12.08 20.92 3.33
N LYS A 130 11.31 21.43 4.30
CA LYS A 130 11.13 20.76 5.59
C LYS A 130 10.29 19.49 5.49
N ALA A 131 9.24 19.51 4.66
CA ALA A 131 8.36 18.36 4.48
C ALA A 131 9.08 17.20 3.81
N ILE A 132 9.90 17.46 2.76
CA ILE A 132 10.53 16.40 1.98
C ILE A 132 11.49 15.57 2.82
N VAL A 133 12.19 16.17 3.77
CA VAL A 133 13.08 15.43 4.69
C VAL A 133 12.30 14.44 5.54
N THR A 134 11.16 14.87 6.09
CA THR A 134 10.28 14.01 6.90
C THR A 134 9.64 12.90 6.04
N ILE A 135 9.22 13.23 4.82
CA ILE A 135 8.64 12.25 3.88
C ILE A 135 9.68 11.19 3.52
N LEU A 136 10.90 11.59 3.16
CA LEU A 136 11.97 10.65 2.84
C LEU A 136 12.29 9.73 4.01
N ASP A 137 12.37 10.26 5.23
CA ASP A 137 12.64 9.47 6.43
C ASP A 137 11.57 8.41 6.67
N THR A 138 10.30 8.79 6.60
CA THR A 138 9.18 7.85 6.74
C THR A 138 9.11 6.83 5.60
N HIS A 139 9.41 7.21 4.36
CA HIS A 139 9.44 6.29 3.23
C HIS A 139 10.60 5.29 3.36
N VAL A 140 11.80 5.74 3.73
CA VAL A 140 12.95 4.86 3.92
C VAL A 140 12.68 3.82 5.01
N THR A 141 12.16 4.24 6.17
CA THR A 141 11.83 3.30 7.26
C THR A 141 10.78 2.29 6.85
N THR A 142 9.77 2.72 6.10
CA THR A 142 8.71 1.81 5.61
C THR A 142 9.22 0.85 4.52
N ILE A 143 10.08 1.33 3.61
CA ILE A 143 10.72 0.48 2.58
C ILE A 143 11.61 -0.58 3.24
N VAL A 144 12.40 -0.21 4.25
CA VAL A 144 13.22 -1.18 4.99
C VAL A 144 12.36 -2.24 5.65
N SER A 145 11.27 -1.84 6.31
CA SER A 145 10.31 -2.78 6.92
C SER A 145 9.66 -3.69 5.88
N ALA A 146 9.25 -3.15 4.73
CA ALA A 146 8.68 -3.92 3.64
C ALA A 146 9.71 -4.86 2.99
N ALA A 147 10.99 -4.45 2.88
CA ALA A 147 12.06 -5.31 2.40
C ALA A 147 12.29 -6.51 3.33
N ILE A 148 12.25 -6.31 4.64
CA ILE A 148 12.32 -7.40 5.62
C ILE A 148 11.12 -8.35 5.43
N LEU A 149 9.90 -7.83 5.27
CA LEU A 149 8.72 -8.65 5.00
C LEU A 149 8.83 -9.42 3.67
N TYR A 150 9.46 -8.84 2.66
CA TYR A 150 9.70 -9.50 1.38
C TYR A 150 10.71 -10.66 1.52
N LEU A 151 11.79 -10.46 2.25
CA LEU A 151 12.85 -11.44 2.43
C LEU A 151 12.40 -12.63 3.30
N PHE A 152 11.75 -12.36 4.42
CA PHE A 152 11.37 -13.36 5.42
C PHE A 152 9.90 -13.80 5.33
N GLY A 153 9.06 -13.06 4.61
CA GLY A 153 7.65 -13.39 4.43
C GLY A 153 7.43 -14.56 3.49
N THR A 154 6.28 -15.21 3.62
CA THR A 154 5.84 -16.30 2.75
C THR A 154 4.70 -15.84 1.85
N GLY A 155 4.59 -16.40 0.63
CA GLY A 155 3.48 -16.27 -0.30
C GLY A 155 2.72 -14.92 -0.26
N PRO A 156 1.56 -14.86 0.39
CA PRO A 156 0.72 -13.66 0.42
C PRO A 156 1.38 -12.42 1.04
N ILE A 157 2.26 -12.60 2.04
CA ILE A 157 2.97 -11.51 2.73
C ILE A 157 3.97 -10.83 1.79
N ARG A 158 4.63 -11.59 0.91
CA ARG A 158 5.51 -11.03 -0.13
C ARG A 158 4.74 -10.13 -1.08
N GLY A 159 3.51 -10.53 -1.47
CA GLY A 159 2.65 -9.71 -2.31
C GLY A 159 2.34 -8.35 -1.67
N PHE A 160 2.02 -8.33 -0.37
CA PHE A 160 1.85 -7.10 0.40
C PHE A 160 3.11 -6.22 0.37
N ALA A 161 4.29 -6.81 0.66
CA ALA A 161 5.56 -6.09 0.70
C ALA A 161 5.91 -5.45 -0.66
N VAL A 162 5.72 -6.19 -1.76
CA VAL A 162 5.96 -5.68 -3.12
C VAL A 162 5.04 -4.52 -3.45
N THR A 163 3.75 -4.65 -3.16
CA THR A 163 2.76 -3.59 -3.38
C THR A 163 3.12 -2.34 -2.60
N LEU A 164 3.54 -2.49 -1.34
CA LEU A 164 3.92 -1.39 -0.47
C LEU A 164 5.19 -0.67 -0.99
N ILE A 165 6.23 -1.42 -1.39
CA ILE A 165 7.47 -0.84 -1.93
C ILE A 165 7.18 -0.06 -3.22
N ILE A 166 6.45 -0.66 -4.17
CA ILE A 166 6.12 0.01 -5.44
C ILE A 166 5.26 1.25 -5.19
N GLY A 167 4.27 1.16 -4.29
CA GLY A 167 3.40 2.28 -3.94
C GLY A 167 4.16 3.46 -3.33
N LEU A 168 5.15 3.20 -2.47
CA LEU A 168 6.00 4.24 -1.89
C LEU A 168 6.97 4.85 -2.90
N LEU A 169 7.51 4.05 -3.81
CA LEU A 169 8.38 4.55 -4.88
C LEU A 169 7.63 5.37 -5.93
N ALA A 170 6.33 5.13 -6.08
CA ALA A 170 5.44 5.87 -6.97
C ALA A 170 4.98 7.21 -6.40
N ASN A 171 5.14 7.43 -5.09
CA ASN A 171 4.70 8.63 -4.37
C ASN A 171 5.77 9.71 -4.38
#